data_5da30c4656754862fb8e6fccd8981360
#
_entry.id   5da30c4656754862fb8e6fccd8981360
#
_cell.length_a   1.000
_cell.length_b   1.000
_cell.length_c   1.000
_cell.angle_alpha   90.00
_cell.angle_beta   90.00
_cell.angle_gamma   90.00
#
_symmetry.space_group_name_H-M   'P 1'
#
loop_
_entity.id
_entity.type
_entity.pdbx_description
1 polymer ?
#
loop_
_entity_poly.entity_id
_entity_poly.type
_entity_poly.pdbx_seq_one_letter_code
_entity_poly.pdbx_strand_id
1 'polypeptide(L)'
;MKPILTILAAIALLTPTIHAEIGIISPKEAKAMIENPDASQRPIVLDTRGGYKDYFRGHLPTAQHINFDTLRGTDQGVPVQYLPEDLTKALLIRAGINKDRAHLIYAMGDVLPNDEILSASMVAHVLEKYGVKDIHIVDGGLLGWTRAGLTPTQEYFANAPGVLPAEGNPGVAADINAVLAEKDQEGVVLVDARPKNEYLGQDDIWLRKGHIPGAKSFHWARLMEADNTHKFKPFAEVKADLEAAGITPDKKVICYCGTSREGSLVAFYLKHVAHYPNVRLYEGAWKEYVWLKNKSLPAETEAPAAK
;
A
#
# COMPACT_ATOMS: atom_id res chain seq x y z
N MET A 1 -48.19 28.11 -42.81
CA MET A 1 -46.85 27.70 -42.53
C MET A 1 -46.61 27.86 -41.03
N LYS A 2 -46.53 26.75 -40.23
CA LYS A 2 -46.25 26.79 -38.80
C LYS A 2 -44.74 26.52 -38.61
N PRO A 3 -44.02 27.26 -37.77
CA PRO A 3 -42.62 26.97 -37.52
C PRO A 3 -42.47 25.75 -36.64
N ILE A 4 -41.62 24.81 -37.06
CA ILE A 4 -41.20 23.66 -36.29
C ILE A 4 -40.10 24.13 -35.33
N LEU A 5 -40.40 24.09 -34.03
CA LEU A 5 -39.46 24.42 -32.97
C LEU A 5 -38.63 23.16 -32.67
N THR A 6 -37.38 23.13 -33.10
CA THR A 6 -36.45 22.05 -32.80
C THR A 6 -35.88 22.30 -31.41
N ILE A 7 -36.30 21.49 -30.44
CA ILE A 7 -35.73 21.49 -29.09
C ILE A 7 -34.43 20.64 -29.13
N LEU A 8 -33.29 21.31 -29.09
CA LEU A 8 -32.01 20.65 -28.80
C LEU A 8 -31.97 20.30 -27.32
N ALA A 9 -32.15 19.01 -27.00
CA ALA A 9 -31.88 18.51 -25.66
C ALA A 9 -30.36 18.43 -25.45
N ALA A 10 -29.82 19.34 -24.66
CA ALA A 10 -28.45 19.24 -24.19
C ALA A 10 -28.37 18.08 -23.18
N ILE A 11 -27.77 16.95 -23.58
CA ILE A 11 -27.40 15.89 -22.68
C ILE A 11 -26.19 16.39 -21.87
N ALA A 12 -26.43 16.88 -20.68
CA ALA A 12 -25.37 17.13 -19.70
C ALA A 12 -24.75 15.78 -19.36
N LEU A 13 -23.56 15.50 -19.87
CA LEU A 13 -22.70 14.44 -19.39
C LEU A 13 -22.33 14.81 -17.96
N LEU A 14 -22.99 14.17 -16.99
CA LEU A 14 -22.57 14.16 -15.60
C LEU A 14 -21.22 13.45 -15.55
N THR A 15 -20.14 14.22 -15.62
CA THR A 15 -18.82 13.72 -15.23
C THR A 15 -18.90 13.40 -13.74
N PRO A 16 -18.64 12.14 -13.32
CA PRO A 16 -18.57 11.84 -11.91
C PRO A 16 -17.46 12.73 -11.32
N THR A 17 -17.82 13.57 -10.36
CA THR A 17 -16.85 14.22 -9.48
C THR A 17 -16.17 13.10 -8.69
N ILE A 18 -14.97 12.72 -9.11
CA ILE A 18 -14.13 11.78 -8.34
C ILE A 18 -13.74 12.56 -7.09
N HIS A 19 -14.36 12.20 -5.96
CA HIS A 19 -13.88 12.68 -4.66
C HIS A 19 -12.51 12.07 -4.42
N ALA A 20 -11.58 12.88 -3.87
CA ALA A 20 -10.26 12.40 -3.45
C ALA A 20 -10.45 11.21 -2.49
N GLU A 21 -9.98 10.05 -2.87
CA GLU A 21 -10.16 8.78 -2.16
C GLU A 21 -8.87 7.96 -2.20
N ILE A 22 -8.63 7.21 -1.13
CA ILE A 22 -7.58 6.20 -1.12
C ILE A 22 -8.25 4.83 -1.14
N GLY A 23 -7.93 4.02 -2.15
CA GLY A 23 -8.60 2.73 -2.31
C GLY A 23 -8.04 1.87 -3.44
N ILE A 24 -8.90 1.00 -3.94
CA ILE A 24 -8.61 0.08 -5.03
C ILE A 24 -9.43 0.50 -6.25
N ILE A 25 -8.85 0.36 -7.42
CA ILE A 25 -9.52 0.67 -8.69
C ILE A 25 -9.38 -0.48 -9.67
N SER A 26 -10.42 -0.77 -10.44
CA SER A 26 -10.33 -1.78 -11.48
C SER A 26 -9.46 -1.32 -12.67
N PRO A 27 -8.87 -2.24 -13.44
CA PRO A 27 -8.09 -1.90 -14.64
C PRO A 27 -8.87 -1.06 -15.66
N LYS A 28 -10.19 -1.28 -15.78
CA LYS A 28 -11.03 -0.53 -16.71
C LYS A 28 -11.26 0.92 -16.28
N GLU A 29 -11.48 1.12 -14.99
CA GLU A 29 -11.60 2.47 -14.42
C GLU A 29 -10.25 3.21 -14.48
N ALA A 30 -9.14 2.52 -14.16
CA ALA A 30 -7.80 3.08 -14.30
C ALA A 30 -7.51 3.52 -15.74
N LYS A 31 -7.90 2.70 -16.74
CA LYS A 31 -7.82 3.07 -18.17
C LYS A 31 -8.59 4.35 -18.45
N ALA A 32 -9.85 4.44 -17.99
CA ALA A 32 -10.68 5.63 -18.21
C ALA A 32 -10.05 6.90 -17.63
N MET A 33 -9.39 6.81 -16.46
CA MET A 33 -8.65 7.93 -15.87
C MET A 33 -7.42 8.30 -16.70
N ILE A 34 -6.64 7.33 -17.17
CA ILE A 34 -5.43 7.56 -18.01
C ILE A 34 -5.81 8.23 -19.34
N GLU A 35 -6.93 7.83 -19.92
CA GLU A 35 -7.42 8.34 -21.22
C GLU A 35 -8.33 9.58 -21.09
N ASN A 36 -8.41 10.20 -19.92
CA ASN A 36 -9.21 11.39 -19.73
C ASN A 36 -8.83 12.44 -20.80
N PRO A 37 -9.79 12.99 -21.56
CA PRO A 37 -9.53 14.00 -22.61
C PRO A 37 -8.87 15.26 -22.04
N ASP A 38 -9.20 15.63 -20.80
CA ASP A 38 -8.52 16.71 -20.08
C ASP A 38 -7.21 16.18 -19.49
N ALA A 39 -6.09 16.58 -20.07
CA ALA A 39 -4.76 16.17 -19.64
C ALA A 39 -4.44 16.59 -18.18
N SER A 40 -5.07 17.66 -17.67
CA SER A 40 -4.89 18.11 -16.29
C SER A 40 -5.53 17.16 -15.26
N GLN A 41 -6.52 16.37 -15.69
CA GLN A 41 -7.22 15.39 -14.87
C GLN A 41 -6.64 13.98 -14.97
N ARG A 42 -5.64 13.75 -15.84
CA ARG A 42 -5.01 12.43 -15.94
C ARG A 42 -4.21 12.12 -14.69
N PRO A 43 -4.23 10.86 -14.23
CA PRO A 43 -3.49 10.48 -13.02
C PRO A 43 -1.96 10.47 -13.24
N ILE A 44 -1.22 10.50 -12.16
CA ILE A 44 0.17 10.07 -12.11
C ILE A 44 0.16 8.56 -11.98
N VAL A 45 0.76 7.84 -12.93
CA VAL A 45 0.80 6.36 -12.90
C VAL A 45 2.17 5.90 -12.45
N LEU A 46 2.21 5.04 -11.44
CA LEU A 46 3.43 4.56 -10.80
C LEU A 46 3.54 3.03 -10.91
N ASP A 47 4.57 2.59 -11.59
CA ASP A 47 5.00 1.20 -11.63
C ASP A 47 5.97 0.92 -10.48
N THR A 48 5.56 0.10 -9.52
CA THR A 48 6.32 -0.14 -8.30
C THR A 48 7.09 -1.46 -8.30
N ARG A 49 7.18 -2.12 -9.44
CA ARG A 49 7.94 -3.38 -9.57
C ARG A 49 9.40 -3.19 -9.19
N GLY A 50 10.00 -4.21 -8.55
CA GLY A 50 11.40 -4.17 -8.15
C GLY A 50 12.37 -4.20 -9.33
N GLY A 51 12.01 -4.89 -10.40
CA GLY A 51 12.86 -5.09 -11.58
C GLY A 51 12.64 -4.05 -12.67
N TYR A 52 13.60 -3.14 -12.89
CA TYR A 52 13.53 -2.19 -14.01
C TYR A 52 13.39 -2.85 -15.39
N LYS A 53 13.89 -4.09 -15.57
CA LYS A 53 13.74 -4.85 -16.81
C LYS A 53 12.27 -5.20 -17.11
N ASP A 54 11.47 -5.40 -16.08
CA ASP A 54 10.05 -5.72 -16.25
C ASP A 54 9.28 -4.47 -16.70
N TYR A 55 9.67 -3.29 -16.21
CA TYR A 55 9.16 -2.03 -16.74
C TYR A 55 9.48 -1.89 -18.25
N PHE A 56 10.69 -2.19 -18.68
CA PHE A 56 11.08 -2.11 -20.10
C PHE A 56 10.35 -3.13 -20.98
N ARG A 57 9.97 -4.29 -20.45
CA ARG A 57 9.18 -5.29 -21.21
C ARG A 57 7.76 -4.83 -21.48
N GLY A 58 7.20 -4.01 -20.62
CA GLY A 58 5.86 -3.46 -20.76
C GLY A 58 5.33 -2.94 -19.44
N HIS A 59 4.60 -1.83 -19.52
CA HIS A 59 4.02 -1.14 -18.37
C HIS A 59 2.68 -0.48 -18.77
N LEU A 60 1.90 -0.01 -17.81
CA LEU A 60 0.68 0.74 -18.08
C LEU A 60 1.02 2.04 -18.82
N PRO A 61 0.15 2.51 -19.73
CA PRO A 61 0.35 3.80 -20.40
C PRO A 61 0.61 4.93 -19.40
N THR A 62 1.53 5.81 -19.73
CA THR A 62 1.98 6.95 -18.90
C THR A 62 2.67 6.60 -17.57
N ALA A 63 2.88 5.32 -17.27
CA ALA A 63 3.53 4.92 -16.04
C ALA A 63 4.99 5.36 -15.97
N GLN A 64 5.42 5.79 -14.80
CA GLN A 64 6.81 5.94 -14.41
C GLN A 64 7.21 4.84 -13.43
N HIS A 65 8.42 4.33 -13.58
CA HIS A 65 8.96 3.35 -12.65
C HIS A 65 9.44 4.04 -11.37
N ILE A 66 8.96 3.56 -10.23
CA ILE A 66 9.43 3.95 -8.90
C ILE A 66 9.73 2.69 -8.09
N ASN A 67 11.00 2.34 -7.96
CA ASN A 67 11.37 1.25 -7.06
C ASN A 67 11.18 1.74 -5.62
N PHE A 68 10.31 1.07 -4.86
CA PHE A 68 10.01 1.44 -3.47
C PHE A 68 11.25 1.40 -2.57
N ASP A 69 12.26 0.59 -2.87
CA ASP A 69 13.50 0.56 -2.11
C ASP A 69 14.34 1.86 -2.23
N THR A 70 14.05 2.70 -3.23
CA THR A 70 14.66 4.04 -3.29
C THR A 70 14.15 4.99 -2.20
N LEU A 71 13.04 4.67 -1.56
CA LEU A 71 12.47 5.42 -0.43
C LEU A 71 13.00 4.94 0.92
N ARG A 72 13.95 4.01 0.91
CA ARG A 72 14.52 3.37 2.11
C ARG A 72 16.03 3.34 2.04
N GLY A 73 16.66 3.27 3.21
CA GLY A 73 18.11 3.18 3.35
C GLY A 73 18.51 2.56 4.68
N THR A 74 19.79 2.59 4.99
CA THR A 74 20.29 2.23 6.33
C THR A 74 20.33 3.48 7.18
N ASP A 75 19.63 3.47 8.31
CA ASP A 75 19.69 4.53 9.32
C ASP A 75 20.20 3.98 10.64
N GLN A 76 21.21 4.65 11.21
CA GLN A 76 21.87 4.27 12.46
C GLN A 76 22.25 2.77 12.56
N GLY A 77 22.55 2.14 11.42
CA GLY A 77 22.88 0.72 11.31
C GLY A 77 21.70 -0.22 11.17
N VAL A 78 20.46 0.27 11.18
CA VAL A 78 19.26 -0.52 10.88
C VAL A 78 18.99 -0.45 9.38
N PRO A 79 18.99 -1.58 8.67
CA PRO A 79 18.76 -1.58 7.22
C PRO A 79 17.30 -1.30 6.86
N VAL A 80 17.07 -0.87 5.63
CA VAL A 80 15.75 -0.67 4.99
C VAL A 80 14.77 0.18 5.82
N GLN A 81 15.28 1.20 6.50
CA GLN A 81 14.48 2.23 7.15
C GLN A 81 13.98 3.25 6.13
N TYR A 82 12.82 3.86 6.37
CA TYR A 82 12.37 4.98 5.53
C TYR A 82 13.37 6.12 5.59
N LEU A 83 13.60 6.76 4.44
CA LEU A 83 14.51 7.91 4.34
C LEU A 83 13.99 9.09 5.18
N PRO A 84 14.88 10.01 5.59
CA PRO A 84 14.51 11.30 6.15
C PRO A 84 13.51 12.05 5.28
N GLU A 85 12.71 12.89 5.89
CA GLU A 85 11.59 13.59 5.25
C GLU A 85 12.01 14.43 4.04
N ASP A 86 13.10 15.16 4.15
CA ASP A 86 13.63 16.02 3.09
C ASP A 86 14.04 15.22 1.85
N LEU A 87 14.71 14.09 2.03
CA LEU A 87 15.09 13.19 0.94
C LEU A 87 13.88 12.53 0.32
N THR A 88 12.94 12.06 1.13
CA THR A 88 11.69 11.46 0.63
C THR A 88 10.90 12.47 -0.19
N LYS A 89 10.70 13.70 0.32
CA LYS A 89 10.02 14.75 -0.42
C LYS A 89 10.70 15.08 -1.75
N ALA A 90 12.03 15.17 -1.78
CA ALA A 90 12.78 15.41 -3.00
C ALA A 90 12.57 14.31 -4.05
N LEU A 91 12.56 13.04 -3.64
CA LEU A 91 12.28 11.90 -4.53
C LEU A 91 10.84 11.92 -5.05
N LEU A 92 9.85 12.19 -4.19
CA LEU A 92 8.45 12.27 -4.58
C LEU A 92 8.19 13.43 -5.58
N ILE A 93 8.76 14.61 -5.33
CA ILE A 93 8.68 15.75 -6.26
C ILE A 93 9.30 15.37 -7.60
N ARG A 94 10.48 14.75 -7.60
CA ARG A 94 11.13 14.29 -8.83
C ARG A 94 10.30 13.25 -9.59
N ALA A 95 9.59 12.37 -8.90
CA ALA A 95 8.67 11.40 -9.50
C ALA A 95 7.36 12.05 -10.01
N GLY A 96 7.19 13.35 -9.87
CA GLY A 96 6.02 14.07 -10.36
C GLY A 96 4.79 13.95 -9.45
N ILE A 97 4.94 13.49 -8.20
CA ILE A 97 3.83 13.38 -7.24
C ILE A 97 3.21 14.75 -7.02
N ASN A 98 1.90 14.86 -7.25
CA ASN A 98 1.20 16.13 -7.27
C ASN A 98 -0.10 16.08 -6.45
N LYS A 99 -0.23 16.98 -5.49
CA LYS A 99 -1.38 17.09 -4.58
C LYS A 99 -2.74 17.26 -5.26
N ASP A 100 -2.74 17.78 -6.50
CA ASP A 100 -3.94 18.10 -7.26
C ASP A 100 -4.31 17.02 -8.30
N ARG A 101 -3.64 15.86 -8.26
CA ARG A 101 -3.86 14.77 -9.21
C ARG A 101 -4.05 13.43 -8.48
N ALA A 102 -4.86 12.58 -9.09
CA ALA A 102 -4.95 11.19 -8.68
C ALA A 102 -3.64 10.42 -8.96
N HIS A 103 -3.35 9.40 -8.15
CA HIS A 103 -2.19 8.53 -8.30
C HIS A 103 -2.65 7.10 -8.47
N LEU A 104 -2.32 6.49 -9.60
CA LEU A 104 -2.54 5.07 -9.85
C LEU A 104 -1.24 4.32 -9.59
N ILE A 105 -1.28 3.36 -8.68
CA ILE A 105 -0.13 2.57 -8.28
C ILE A 105 -0.39 1.12 -8.64
N TYR A 106 0.59 0.43 -9.21
CA TYR A 106 0.46 -0.98 -9.51
C TYR A 106 1.80 -1.72 -9.39
N ALA A 107 1.71 -3.03 -9.27
CA ALA A 107 2.83 -3.94 -9.33
C ALA A 107 2.60 -5.04 -10.38
N MET A 108 3.57 -5.95 -10.51
CA MET A 108 3.46 -7.11 -11.40
C MET A 108 2.45 -8.13 -10.84
N GLY A 109 1.87 -8.92 -11.69
CA GLY A 109 0.97 -9.99 -11.30
C GLY A 109 0.98 -11.18 -12.26
N ASP A 110 2.07 -11.40 -13.03
CA ASP A 110 2.13 -12.45 -14.05
C ASP A 110 2.80 -13.74 -13.56
N VAL A 111 3.59 -13.68 -12.51
CA VAL A 111 4.22 -14.85 -11.88
C VAL A 111 3.65 -15.00 -10.47
N LEU A 112 2.82 -16.01 -10.27
CA LEU A 112 2.04 -16.17 -9.03
C LEU A 112 2.41 -17.48 -8.31
N PRO A 113 2.32 -17.49 -6.98
CA PRO A 113 2.14 -16.35 -6.10
C PRO A 113 3.42 -15.53 -5.98
N ASN A 114 3.31 -14.20 -5.88
CA ASN A 114 4.44 -13.33 -5.57
C ASN A 114 4.02 -12.20 -4.61
N ASP A 115 4.99 -11.45 -4.11
CA ASP A 115 4.82 -10.44 -3.06
C ASP A 115 5.01 -8.99 -3.57
N GLU A 116 5.09 -8.76 -4.87
CA GLU A 116 5.35 -7.42 -5.42
C GLU A 116 4.26 -6.40 -5.12
N ILE A 117 3.01 -6.85 -4.87
CA ILE A 117 1.91 -5.96 -4.42
C ILE A 117 2.28 -5.17 -3.15
N LEU A 118 3.15 -5.73 -2.32
CA LEU A 118 3.64 -5.09 -1.11
C LEU A 118 4.40 -3.79 -1.44
N SER A 119 5.01 -3.70 -2.61
CA SER A 119 5.67 -2.48 -3.10
C SER A 119 4.64 -1.37 -3.37
N ALA A 120 3.51 -1.72 -3.98
CA ALA A 120 2.43 -0.77 -4.25
C ALA A 120 1.83 -0.22 -2.95
N SER A 121 1.57 -1.08 -1.96
CA SER A 121 1.04 -0.65 -0.67
C SER A 121 2.03 0.21 0.13
N MET A 122 3.34 -0.05 0.02
CA MET A 122 4.37 0.80 0.63
C MET A 122 4.41 2.20 0.01
N VAL A 123 4.37 2.28 -1.33
CA VAL A 123 4.32 3.57 -2.02
C VAL A 123 3.03 4.31 -1.65
N ALA A 124 1.88 3.63 -1.62
CA ALA A 124 0.62 4.23 -1.19
C ALA A 124 0.70 4.80 0.23
N HIS A 125 1.29 4.04 1.19
CA HIS A 125 1.53 4.52 2.56
C HIS A 125 2.40 5.78 2.59
N VAL A 126 3.50 5.81 1.84
CA VAL A 126 4.37 6.99 1.78
C VAL A 126 3.62 8.19 1.21
N LEU A 127 2.86 8.03 0.11
CA LEU A 127 2.07 9.12 -0.47
C LEU A 127 1.04 9.66 0.54
N GLU A 128 0.31 8.77 1.22
CA GLU A 128 -0.66 9.15 2.25
C GLU A 128 0.01 9.88 3.43
N LYS A 129 1.17 9.39 3.89
CA LYS A 129 1.96 10.02 4.96
C LYS A 129 2.37 11.45 4.59
N TYR A 130 2.67 11.70 3.32
CA TYR A 130 3.00 13.04 2.82
C TYR A 130 1.78 13.85 2.35
N GLY A 131 0.58 13.42 2.72
CA GLY A 131 -0.65 14.19 2.60
C GLY A 131 -1.38 14.06 1.26
N VAL A 132 -0.93 13.18 0.36
CA VAL A 132 -1.67 12.87 -0.87
C VAL A 132 -2.97 12.17 -0.50
N LYS A 133 -4.09 12.59 -1.10
CA LYS A 133 -5.45 12.14 -0.72
C LYS A 133 -6.17 11.34 -1.80
N ASP A 134 -5.62 11.28 -3.00
CA ASP A 134 -6.20 10.59 -4.14
C ASP A 134 -5.20 9.55 -4.64
N ILE A 135 -5.35 8.31 -4.13
CA ILE A 135 -4.40 7.21 -4.32
C ILE A 135 -5.17 5.93 -4.58
N HIS A 136 -4.92 5.30 -5.72
CA HIS A 136 -5.59 4.06 -6.07
C HIS A 136 -4.57 2.96 -6.44
N ILE A 137 -4.70 1.81 -5.81
CA ILE A 137 -3.98 0.60 -6.25
C ILE A 137 -4.81 -0.06 -7.35
N VAL A 138 -4.20 -0.27 -8.51
CA VAL A 138 -4.86 -0.98 -9.62
C VAL A 138 -4.96 -2.47 -9.28
N ASP A 139 -6.20 -2.92 -9.11
CA ASP A 139 -6.51 -4.29 -8.67
C ASP A 139 -6.05 -5.34 -9.68
N GLY A 140 -5.34 -6.35 -9.19
CA GLY A 140 -4.74 -7.37 -10.04
C GLY A 140 -3.44 -6.95 -10.73
N GLY A 141 -2.99 -5.71 -10.58
CA GLY A 141 -1.74 -5.20 -11.14
C GLY A 141 -1.68 -5.30 -12.68
N LEU A 142 -0.49 -5.49 -13.23
CA LEU A 142 -0.30 -5.65 -14.68
C LEU A 142 -1.02 -6.90 -15.23
N LEU A 143 -1.10 -7.98 -14.47
CA LEU A 143 -1.86 -9.17 -14.85
C LEU A 143 -3.36 -8.86 -14.97
N GLY A 144 -3.92 -8.13 -14.00
CA GLY A 144 -5.31 -7.66 -14.06
C GLY A 144 -5.58 -6.80 -15.28
N TRP A 145 -4.62 -5.89 -15.62
CA TRP A 145 -4.68 -5.06 -16.82
C TRP A 145 -4.77 -5.90 -18.11
N THR A 146 -3.84 -6.85 -18.29
CA THR A 146 -3.81 -7.71 -19.48
C THR A 146 -4.99 -8.68 -19.54
N ARG A 147 -5.43 -9.24 -18.41
CA ARG A 147 -6.65 -10.08 -18.33
C ARG A 147 -7.93 -9.31 -18.67
N ALA A 148 -7.95 -8.01 -18.44
CA ALA A 148 -9.04 -7.13 -18.89
C ALA A 148 -8.99 -6.80 -20.40
N GLY A 149 -8.04 -7.37 -21.16
CA GLY A 149 -7.86 -7.14 -22.59
C GLY A 149 -7.18 -5.81 -22.92
N LEU A 150 -6.50 -5.20 -21.93
CA LEU A 150 -5.82 -3.91 -22.11
C LEU A 150 -4.33 -4.14 -22.45
N THR A 151 -3.81 -3.32 -23.36
CA THR A 151 -2.44 -3.48 -23.87
C THR A 151 -1.46 -2.64 -23.06
N PRO A 152 -0.35 -3.25 -22.55
CA PRO A 152 0.78 -2.50 -22.03
C PRO A 152 1.50 -1.72 -23.13
N THR A 153 2.32 -0.75 -22.74
CA THR A 153 3.20 0.02 -23.62
C THR A 153 4.67 -0.15 -23.22
N GLN A 154 5.60 0.25 -24.10
CA GLN A 154 7.02 0.42 -23.81
C GLN A 154 7.45 1.89 -23.95
N GLU A 155 6.52 2.80 -24.17
CA GLU A 155 6.78 4.22 -24.34
C GLU A 155 7.10 4.87 -23.01
N TYR A 156 8.28 5.49 -22.90
CA TYR A 156 8.68 6.21 -21.70
C TYR A 156 7.91 7.51 -21.57
N PHE A 157 7.42 7.74 -20.37
CA PHE A 157 6.70 8.95 -20.02
C PHE A 157 7.40 9.68 -18.88
N ALA A 158 7.51 11.00 -18.99
CA ALA A 158 8.07 11.85 -17.96
C ALA A 158 7.01 12.83 -17.44
N ASN A 159 6.74 12.79 -16.15
CA ASN A 159 5.98 13.84 -15.49
C ASN A 159 6.87 15.07 -15.24
N ALA A 160 6.28 16.24 -15.25
CA ALA A 160 6.94 17.42 -14.68
C ALA A 160 7.17 17.19 -13.16
N PRO A 161 8.15 17.89 -12.56
CA PRO A 161 8.32 17.87 -11.11
C PRO A 161 6.99 18.16 -10.38
N GLY A 162 6.71 17.37 -9.35
CA GLY A 162 5.45 17.43 -8.62
C GLY A 162 5.37 18.58 -7.62
N VAL A 163 4.20 18.71 -7.02
CA VAL A 163 3.93 19.64 -5.92
C VAL A 163 3.24 18.87 -4.80
N LEU A 164 3.94 18.69 -3.69
CA LEU A 164 3.39 17.98 -2.54
C LEU A 164 2.42 18.86 -1.74
N PRO A 165 1.50 18.25 -0.97
CA PRO A 165 0.71 18.95 0.03
C PRO A 165 1.61 19.71 1.02
N ALA A 166 1.12 20.85 1.52
CA ALA A 166 1.84 21.61 2.54
C ALA A 166 1.94 20.86 3.88
N GLU A 167 0.88 20.11 4.19
CA GLU A 167 0.78 19.30 5.42
C GLU A 167 0.74 17.81 5.08
N GLY A 168 1.53 17.03 5.82
CA GLY A 168 1.50 15.57 5.78
C GLY A 168 0.41 14.99 6.68
N ASN A 169 0.32 13.66 6.68
CA ASN A 169 -0.52 12.86 7.57
C ASN A 169 0.34 11.89 8.41
N PRO A 170 1.11 12.39 9.40
CA PRO A 170 1.97 11.54 10.22
C PRO A 170 1.17 10.52 11.06
N GLY A 171 -0.13 10.74 11.24
CA GLY A 171 -1.01 9.86 12.00
C GLY A 171 -1.20 8.46 11.40
N VAL A 172 -0.77 8.22 10.16
CA VAL A 172 -0.81 6.88 9.54
C VAL A 172 0.37 5.99 9.95
N ALA A 173 1.41 6.59 10.54
CA ALA A 173 2.63 5.89 10.99
C ALA A 173 2.70 5.80 12.51
N ALA A 174 3.40 4.79 13.00
CA ALA A 174 3.83 4.64 14.38
C ALA A 174 5.35 4.39 14.41
N ASP A 175 6.05 5.00 15.33
CA ASP A 175 7.43 4.68 15.68
C ASP A 175 7.50 3.67 16.82
N ILE A 176 8.72 3.27 17.19
CA ILE A 176 8.92 2.31 18.30
C ILE A 176 8.40 2.84 19.65
N ASN A 177 8.50 4.15 19.89
CA ASN A 177 8.05 4.74 21.16
C ASN A 177 6.51 4.66 21.26
N ALA A 178 5.80 4.95 20.17
CA ALA A 178 4.35 4.80 20.10
C ALA A 178 3.93 3.34 20.32
N VAL A 179 4.62 2.39 19.68
CA VAL A 179 4.35 0.95 19.87
C VAL A 179 4.54 0.53 21.33
N LEU A 180 5.65 0.91 21.96
CA LEU A 180 5.93 0.56 23.35
C LEU A 180 4.95 1.21 24.34
N ALA A 181 4.51 2.42 24.05
CA ALA A 181 3.55 3.14 24.90
C ALA A 181 2.11 2.60 24.80
N GLU A 182 1.75 2.04 23.66
CA GLU A 182 0.36 1.73 23.35
C GLU A 182 0.04 0.23 23.29
N LYS A 183 1.00 -0.65 23.00
CA LYS A 183 0.76 -2.07 22.71
C LYS A 183 -0.02 -2.84 23.79
N ASP A 184 0.08 -2.45 25.04
CA ASP A 184 -0.54 -3.11 26.19
C ASP A 184 -1.82 -2.36 26.66
N GLN A 185 -2.25 -1.31 25.95
CA GLN A 185 -3.47 -0.56 26.30
C GLN A 185 -4.72 -1.33 25.85
N GLU A 186 -5.78 -1.21 26.65
CA GLU A 186 -7.09 -1.74 26.27
C GLU A 186 -7.56 -1.12 24.95
N GLY A 187 -8.11 -1.92 24.06
CA GLY A 187 -8.58 -1.44 22.76
C GLY A 187 -7.50 -1.28 21.70
N VAL A 188 -6.22 -1.61 21.98
CA VAL A 188 -5.13 -1.62 21.02
C VAL A 188 -4.82 -3.06 20.57
N VAL A 189 -4.62 -3.26 19.28
CA VAL A 189 -4.21 -4.55 18.69
C VAL A 189 -2.99 -4.34 17.81
N LEU A 190 -1.90 -5.05 18.13
CA LEU A 190 -0.76 -5.21 17.23
C LEU A 190 -1.03 -6.37 16.27
N VAL A 191 -0.77 -6.16 14.98
CA VAL A 191 -0.94 -7.18 13.93
C VAL A 191 0.41 -7.46 13.30
N ASP A 192 0.89 -8.69 13.44
CA ASP A 192 2.07 -9.20 12.75
C ASP A 192 1.64 -9.82 11.41
N ALA A 193 2.02 -9.17 10.32
CA ALA A 193 1.64 -9.55 8.96
C ALA A 193 2.57 -10.59 8.32
N ARG A 194 3.63 -11.01 9.02
CA ARG A 194 4.62 -11.97 8.52
C ARG A 194 4.07 -13.39 8.37
N PRO A 195 4.75 -14.26 7.63
CA PRO A 195 4.49 -15.69 7.63
C PRO A 195 4.44 -16.29 9.05
N LYS A 196 3.60 -17.30 9.23
CA LYS A 196 3.34 -17.88 10.56
C LYS A 196 4.58 -18.48 11.21
N ASN A 197 5.50 -19.07 10.43
CA ASN A 197 6.77 -19.61 10.92
C ASN A 197 7.69 -18.52 11.51
N GLU A 198 7.74 -17.32 10.92
CA GLU A 198 8.49 -16.19 11.47
C GLU A 198 7.88 -15.70 12.79
N TYR A 199 6.54 -15.55 12.83
CA TYR A 199 5.81 -15.17 14.04
C TYR A 199 6.07 -16.15 15.19
N LEU A 200 6.03 -17.44 14.92
CA LEU A 200 6.30 -18.50 15.92
C LEU A 200 7.77 -18.59 16.35
N GLY A 201 8.67 -17.89 15.68
CA GLY A 201 10.11 -17.98 15.95
C GLY A 201 10.76 -19.25 15.43
N GLN A 202 10.19 -19.86 14.40
CA GLN A 202 10.71 -21.08 13.76
C GLN A 202 11.71 -20.78 12.63
N ASP A 203 11.84 -19.52 12.24
CA ASP A 203 12.76 -19.06 11.20
C ASP A 203 13.95 -18.30 11.80
N ASP A 204 15.11 -18.35 11.12
CA ASP A 204 16.40 -17.81 11.58
C ASP A 204 16.83 -16.53 10.83
N ILE A 205 15.94 -15.90 10.08
CA ILE A 205 16.29 -14.72 9.25
C ILE A 205 16.49 -13.43 10.07
N TRP A 206 16.01 -13.38 11.31
CA TRP A 206 16.04 -12.19 12.14
C TRP A 206 17.09 -12.29 13.26
N LEU A 207 17.57 -11.12 13.74
CA LEU A 207 18.49 -11.07 14.91
C LEU A 207 17.94 -11.77 16.16
N ARG A 208 16.61 -11.79 16.32
CA ARG A 208 15.89 -12.55 17.35
C ARG A 208 14.65 -13.18 16.73
N LYS A 209 14.31 -14.36 17.23
CA LYS A 209 13.12 -15.11 16.82
C LYS A 209 11.86 -14.59 17.51
N GLY A 210 10.70 -14.87 16.90
CA GLY A 210 9.39 -14.63 17.49
C GLY A 210 8.76 -13.29 17.06
N HIS A 211 7.94 -12.74 17.94
CA HIS A 211 7.11 -11.57 17.67
C HIS A 211 7.04 -10.62 18.88
N ILE A 212 6.50 -9.42 18.66
CA ILE A 212 6.23 -8.45 19.74
C ILE A 212 5.17 -9.03 20.68
N PRO A 213 5.40 -9.07 22.00
CA PRO A 213 4.45 -9.63 22.96
C PRO A 213 3.03 -9.11 22.79
N GLY A 214 2.07 -10.03 22.78
CA GLY A 214 0.66 -9.72 22.60
C GLY A 214 0.18 -9.50 21.17
N ALA A 215 1.10 -9.45 20.19
CA ALA A 215 0.73 -9.27 18.78
C ALA A 215 -0.12 -10.44 18.25
N LYS A 216 -1.03 -10.14 17.34
CA LYS A 216 -1.87 -11.12 16.64
C LYS A 216 -1.26 -11.46 15.28
N SER A 217 -1.09 -12.75 14.99
CA SER A 217 -0.62 -13.21 13.69
C SER A 217 -1.74 -13.12 12.65
N PHE A 218 -1.52 -12.33 11.61
CA PHE A 218 -2.43 -12.24 10.47
C PHE A 218 -1.64 -12.07 9.18
N HIS A 219 -1.30 -13.18 8.54
CA HIS A 219 -0.49 -13.17 7.32
C HIS A 219 -1.18 -12.39 6.20
N TRP A 220 -0.46 -11.46 5.59
CA TRP A 220 -0.96 -10.53 4.56
C TRP A 220 -1.68 -11.23 3.39
N ALA A 221 -1.18 -12.39 2.95
CA ALA A 221 -1.73 -13.12 1.79
C ALA A 221 -3.19 -13.59 2.00
N ARG A 222 -3.68 -13.62 3.25
CA ARG A 222 -5.10 -13.92 3.53
C ARG A 222 -6.07 -12.86 2.98
N LEU A 223 -5.57 -11.66 2.71
CA LEU A 223 -6.33 -10.55 2.13
C LEU A 223 -6.40 -10.60 0.60
N MET A 224 -5.64 -11.52 -0.02
CA MET A 224 -5.47 -11.57 -1.46
C MET A 224 -6.12 -12.82 -2.05
N GLU A 225 -6.48 -12.75 -3.33
CA GLU A 225 -6.95 -13.91 -4.09
C GLU A 225 -5.85 -14.98 -4.22
N ALA A 226 -6.22 -16.24 -4.17
CA ALA A 226 -5.25 -17.32 -4.22
C ALA A 226 -4.61 -17.50 -5.60
N ASP A 227 -5.33 -17.16 -6.67
CA ASP A 227 -4.90 -17.26 -8.06
C ASP A 227 -4.22 -15.97 -8.56
N ASN A 228 -4.35 -14.88 -7.82
CA ASN A 228 -3.67 -13.63 -8.08
C ASN A 228 -3.45 -12.84 -6.79
N THR A 229 -2.26 -12.96 -6.22
CA THR A 229 -1.87 -12.24 -4.98
C THR A 229 -1.72 -10.72 -5.15
N HIS A 230 -2.03 -10.18 -6.32
CA HIS A 230 -2.17 -8.73 -6.57
C HIS A 230 -3.62 -8.28 -6.63
N LYS A 231 -4.57 -9.22 -6.47
CA LYS A 231 -6.00 -8.94 -6.44
C LYS A 231 -6.52 -9.09 -5.02
N PHE A 232 -7.18 -8.05 -4.55
CA PHE A 232 -7.72 -8.02 -3.21
C PHE A 232 -9.03 -8.80 -3.11
N LYS A 233 -9.18 -9.57 -2.01
CA LYS A 233 -10.48 -10.14 -1.66
C LYS A 233 -11.45 -9.05 -1.20
N PRO A 234 -12.74 -9.17 -1.54
CA PRO A 234 -13.77 -8.34 -0.94
C PRO A 234 -13.77 -8.46 0.59
N PHE A 235 -14.04 -7.35 1.30
CA PHE A 235 -14.04 -7.36 2.77
C PHE A 235 -14.98 -8.42 3.37
N ALA A 236 -16.13 -8.67 2.75
CA ALA A 236 -17.08 -9.69 3.21
C ALA A 236 -16.45 -11.09 3.33
N GLU A 237 -15.47 -11.44 2.49
CA GLU A 237 -14.81 -12.75 2.50
C GLU A 237 -13.76 -12.89 3.62
N VAL A 238 -13.15 -11.78 4.07
CA VAL A 238 -12.08 -11.79 5.08
C VAL A 238 -12.54 -11.32 6.46
N LYS A 239 -13.74 -10.78 6.56
CA LYS A 239 -14.29 -10.21 7.79
C LYS A 239 -14.24 -11.18 8.97
N ALA A 240 -14.76 -12.40 8.77
CA ALA A 240 -14.78 -13.41 9.81
C ALA A 240 -13.37 -13.80 10.30
N ASP A 241 -12.40 -13.84 9.39
CA ASP A 241 -11.00 -14.14 9.71
C ASP A 241 -10.36 -13.04 10.55
N LEU A 242 -10.65 -11.78 10.23
CA LEU A 242 -10.19 -10.61 11.01
C LEU A 242 -10.81 -10.61 12.41
N GLU A 243 -12.12 -10.80 12.51
CA GLU A 243 -12.83 -10.87 13.78
C GLU A 243 -12.33 -12.02 14.68
N ALA A 244 -12.09 -13.20 14.08
CA ALA A 244 -11.53 -14.35 14.80
C ALA A 244 -10.10 -14.09 15.32
N ALA A 245 -9.33 -13.23 14.64
CA ALA A 245 -8.02 -12.76 15.11
C ALA A 245 -8.11 -11.61 16.13
N GLY A 246 -9.31 -11.12 16.46
CA GLY A 246 -9.54 -9.98 17.34
C GLY A 246 -9.20 -8.63 16.69
N ILE A 247 -9.15 -8.57 15.36
CA ILE A 247 -8.88 -7.37 14.57
C ILE A 247 -10.23 -6.81 14.14
N THR A 248 -10.76 -5.83 14.90
CA THR A 248 -12.11 -5.28 14.73
C THR A 248 -12.08 -3.76 14.61
N PRO A 249 -13.10 -3.11 13.98
CA PRO A 249 -13.08 -1.68 13.67
C PRO A 249 -13.17 -0.76 14.91
N ASP A 250 -13.57 -1.29 16.07
CA ASP A 250 -13.58 -0.57 17.35
C ASP A 250 -12.19 -0.45 17.98
N LYS A 251 -11.20 -1.17 17.46
CA LYS A 251 -9.83 -1.18 17.98
C LYS A 251 -8.94 -0.15 17.28
N LYS A 252 -7.92 0.30 18.00
CA LYS A 252 -6.75 0.92 17.41
C LYS A 252 -5.81 -0.18 16.92
N VAL A 253 -5.59 -0.27 15.63
CA VAL A 253 -4.77 -1.32 15.02
C VAL A 253 -3.41 -0.75 14.63
N ILE A 254 -2.33 -1.40 15.06
CA ILE A 254 -0.96 -1.10 14.64
C ILE A 254 -0.43 -2.32 13.90
N CYS A 255 -0.27 -2.20 12.58
CA CYS A 255 0.26 -3.25 11.73
C CYS A 255 1.79 -3.19 11.69
N TYR A 256 2.45 -4.34 11.68
CA TYR A 256 3.88 -4.46 11.44
C TYR A 256 4.22 -5.77 10.73
N CYS A 257 5.45 -5.90 10.30
CA CYS A 257 6.01 -7.14 9.75
C CYS A 257 7.53 -7.17 9.95
N GLY A 258 8.29 -7.80 9.07
CA GLY A 258 9.75 -7.80 9.11
C GLY A 258 10.37 -6.45 8.78
N THR A 259 9.93 -5.84 7.67
CA THR A 259 10.52 -4.63 7.05
C THR A 259 9.50 -3.61 6.58
N SER A 260 8.32 -3.57 7.16
CA SER A 260 7.16 -2.72 6.83
C SER A 260 6.42 -3.05 5.52
N ARG A 261 6.87 -4.03 4.72
CA ARG A 261 6.24 -4.39 3.44
C ARG A 261 4.86 -5.02 3.65
N GLU A 262 4.80 -6.20 4.27
CA GLU A 262 3.54 -6.92 4.52
C GLU A 262 2.60 -6.12 5.43
N GLY A 263 3.18 -5.43 6.42
CA GLY A 263 2.44 -4.56 7.33
C GLY A 263 1.74 -3.40 6.61
N SER A 264 2.38 -2.81 5.58
CA SER A 264 1.75 -1.72 4.81
C SER A 264 0.52 -2.19 4.03
N LEU A 265 0.54 -3.42 3.48
CA LEU A 265 -0.61 -3.97 2.78
C LEU A 265 -1.77 -4.26 3.73
N VAL A 266 -1.49 -4.85 4.90
CA VAL A 266 -2.53 -5.08 5.92
C VAL A 266 -3.12 -3.75 6.39
N ALA A 267 -2.28 -2.74 6.67
CA ALA A 267 -2.74 -1.42 7.07
C ALA A 267 -3.58 -0.74 5.98
N PHE A 268 -3.13 -0.79 4.72
CA PHE A 268 -3.89 -0.29 3.58
C PHE A 268 -5.26 -0.95 3.46
N TYR A 269 -5.30 -2.28 3.53
CA TYR A 269 -6.55 -3.03 3.43
C TYR A 269 -7.53 -2.68 4.56
N LEU A 270 -7.07 -2.72 5.80
CA LEU A 270 -7.93 -2.41 6.95
C LEU A 270 -8.48 -0.99 6.87
N LYS A 271 -7.67 -0.02 6.47
CA LYS A 271 -8.06 1.39 6.45
C LYS A 271 -8.92 1.74 5.24
N HIS A 272 -8.52 1.31 4.03
CA HIS A 272 -9.10 1.81 2.78
C HIS A 272 -10.04 0.81 2.08
N VAL A 273 -10.04 -0.46 2.47
CA VAL A 273 -10.97 -1.48 1.96
C VAL A 273 -11.99 -1.88 3.00
N ALA A 274 -11.55 -2.11 4.23
CA ALA A 274 -12.41 -2.47 5.37
C ALA A 274 -12.93 -1.24 6.15
N HIS A 275 -12.44 -0.03 5.85
CA HIS A 275 -12.82 1.25 6.46
C HIS A 275 -12.67 1.30 7.98
N TYR A 276 -11.61 0.69 8.52
CA TYR A 276 -11.28 0.79 9.94
C TYR A 276 -10.75 2.20 10.25
N PRO A 277 -11.30 2.89 11.27
CA PRO A 277 -10.99 4.31 11.48
C PRO A 277 -9.61 4.58 12.07
N ASN A 278 -9.04 3.62 12.80
CA ASN A 278 -7.81 3.81 13.59
C ASN A 278 -6.76 2.76 13.23
N VAL A 279 -6.10 2.91 12.09
CA VAL A 279 -5.05 2.00 11.62
C VAL A 279 -3.77 2.75 11.37
N ARG A 280 -2.65 2.22 11.89
CA ARG A 280 -1.30 2.75 11.68
C ARG A 280 -0.33 1.65 11.27
N LEU A 281 0.74 2.04 10.57
CA LEU A 281 1.87 1.17 10.26
C LEU A 281 3.03 1.48 11.21
N TYR A 282 3.56 0.47 11.91
CA TYR A 282 4.84 0.57 12.59
C TYR A 282 5.97 0.47 11.55
N GLU A 283 6.53 1.62 11.18
CA GLU A 283 7.50 1.74 10.09
C GLU A 283 8.85 1.08 10.40
N GLY A 284 9.29 1.11 11.65
CA GLY A 284 10.51 0.43 12.09
C GLY A 284 10.44 -1.08 11.99
N ALA A 285 9.24 -1.65 12.16
CA ALA A 285 8.94 -3.07 12.04
C ALA A 285 9.77 -3.98 12.97
N TRP A 286 9.73 -5.30 12.73
CA TRP A 286 10.47 -6.27 13.55
C TRP A 286 11.99 -6.04 13.52
N LYS A 287 12.57 -5.67 12.38
CA LYS A 287 14.00 -5.36 12.24
C LYS A 287 14.50 -4.30 13.22
N GLU A 288 13.71 -3.24 13.46
CA GLU A 288 14.06 -2.20 14.45
C GLU A 288 13.80 -2.69 15.87
N TYR A 289 12.68 -3.37 16.11
CA TYR A 289 12.33 -3.90 17.43
C TYR A 289 13.38 -4.85 17.98
N VAL A 290 14.00 -5.67 17.13
CA VAL A 290 15.06 -6.63 17.53
C VAL A 290 16.47 -6.08 17.45
N TRP A 291 16.65 -4.84 17.01
CA TRP A 291 17.96 -4.21 16.87
C TRP A 291 18.73 -4.20 18.19
N LEU A 292 20.06 -4.15 18.11
CA LEU A 292 20.95 -4.26 19.29
C LEU A 292 20.67 -3.21 20.36
N LYS A 293 20.25 -2.00 20.01
CA LYS A 293 19.80 -0.97 20.96
C LYS A 293 18.57 -1.40 21.76
N ASN A 294 17.73 -2.23 21.18
CA ASN A 294 16.45 -2.69 21.71
C ASN A 294 16.53 -4.13 22.25
N LYS A 295 17.74 -4.68 22.46
CA LYS A 295 17.95 -6.07 22.87
C LYS A 295 17.26 -6.47 24.19
N SER A 296 16.94 -5.51 25.05
CA SER A 296 16.22 -5.72 26.30
C SER A 296 14.70 -5.83 26.13
N LEU A 297 14.16 -5.45 24.98
CA LEU A 297 12.72 -5.58 24.73
C LEU A 297 12.35 -7.07 24.65
N PRO A 298 11.23 -7.49 25.26
CA PRO A 298 10.80 -8.88 25.24
C PRO A 298 10.39 -9.32 23.83
N ALA A 299 10.55 -10.61 23.53
CA ALA A 299 10.01 -11.26 22.34
C ALA A 299 9.35 -12.57 22.76
N GLU A 300 8.21 -12.88 22.14
CA GLU A 300 7.49 -14.13 22.36
C GLU A 300 7.73 -15.10 21.22
N THR A 301 7.87 -16.37 21.57
CA THR A 301 7.91 -17.49 20.62
C THR A 301 6.90 -18.54 21.07
N GLU A 302 6.24 -19.18 20.13
CA GLU A 302 5.44 -20.35 20.46
C GLU A 302 6.30 -21.61 20.25
N ALA A 303 6.37 -22.46 21.26
CA ALA A 303 7.03 -23.76 21.12
C ALA A 303 6.39 -24.53 19.97
N PRO A 304 7.15 -25.27 19.13
CA PRO A 304 6.57 -26.17 18.16
C PRO A 304 5.63 -27.12 18.89
N ALA A 305 4.42 -27.32 18.36
CA ALA A 305 3.49 -28.30 18.91
C ALA A 305 4.24 -29.63 19.06
N ALA A 306 4.21 -30.20 20.25
CA ALA A 306 4.80 -31.51 20.48
C ALA A 306 4.19 -32.51 19.47
N LYS A 307 5.06 -33.16 18.68
CA LYS A 307 4.67 -34.17 17.71
C LYS A 307 4.11 -35.40 18.38
#